data_a67d9ddc439ee239188bd93b1cda9765
#
_entry.id   a67d9ddc439ee239188bd93b1cda9765
#
_cell.length_a   1.000
_cell.length_b   1.000
_cell.length_c   1.000
_cell.angle_alpha   90.00
_cell.angle_beta   90.00
_cell.angle_gamma   90.00
#
_symmetry.space_group_name_H-M   'P 1'
#
loop_
_entity.id
_entity.type
_entity.pdbx_description
1 polymer ?
#
loop_
_entity_poly.entity_id
_entity_poly.type
_entity_poly.pdbx_seq_one_letter_code
_entity_poly.pdbx_strand_id
1 'polypeptide(L)' 'MSIFDEQYRVVAIEDDRLVIRGTLSGDVLTIINPEPETPLTKEDYPPGKLIALSDPSQTPLN' A
#
# COMPACT_ATOMS: atom_id res chain seq x y z
N MET A 1 -6.83 17.16 1.19
CA MET A 1 -7.21 15.74 1.11
C MET A 1 -6.01 14.88 1.48
N SER A 2 -6.20 13.90 2.32
CA SER A 2 -5.12 13.04 2.80
C SER A 2 -4.94 11.82 1.88
N ILE A 3 -3.72 11.25 1.87
CA ILE A 3 -3.47 9.99 1.15
C ILE A 3 -4.30 8.84 1.72
N PHE A 4 -4.86 9.00 2.92
CA PHE A 4 -5.70 7.99 3.56
C PHE A 4 -7.17 8.08 3.15
N ASP A 5 -7.54 9.06 2.34
CA ASP A 5 -8.93 9.28 1.93
C ASP A 5 -9.28 8.60 0.62
N GLU A 6 -8.33 7.94 -0.03
CA GLU A 6 -8.59 7.24 -1.28
C GLU A 6 -8.05 5.82 -1.23
N GLN A 7 -8.55 5.00 -2.11
CA GLN A 7 -8.00 3.67 -2.30
C GLN A 7 -6.84 3.71 -3.29
N TYR A 8 -5.97 2.74 -3.18
CA TYR A 8 -4.81 2.61 -4.05
C TYR A 8 -4.85 1.26 -4.76
N ARG A 9 -4.34 1.25 -5.98
CA ARG A 9 -4.27 0.04 -6.79
C ARG A 9 -2.82 -0.42 -6.84
N VAL A 10 -2.61 -1.71 -6.64
CA VAL A 10 -1.27 -2.29 -6.74
C VAL A 10 -0.82 -2.22 -8.20
N VAL A 11 0.32 -1.58 -8.43
CA VAL A 11 0.91 -1.43 -9.77
C VAL A 11 2.01 -2.45 -9.99
N ALA A 12 2.86 -2.63 -8.99
CA ALA A 12 3.98 -3.55 -9.05
C ALA A 12 4.33 -4.03 -7.65
N ILE A 13 4.95 -5.20 -7.57
CA ILE A 13 5.37 -5.76 -6.30
C ILE A 13 6.75 -6.39 -6.45
N GLU A 14 7.61 -6.15 -5.45
CA GLU A 14 8.91 -6.79 -5.30
C GLU A 14 8.99 -7.35 -3.88
N ASP A 15 10.01 -8.14 -3.59
CA ASP A 15 10.14 -8.78 -2.28
C ASP A 15 10.21 -7.76 -1.14
N ASP A 16 10.81 -6.60 -1.41
CA ASP A 16 11.09 -5.59 -0.38
C ASP A 16 10.21 -4.35 -0.50
N ARG A 17 9.38 -4.23 -1.54
CA ARG A 17 8.59 -3.02 -1.75
C ARG A 17 7.33 -3.27 -2.55
N LEU A 18 6.37 -2.39 -2.35
CA LEU A 18 5.09 -2.41 -3.04
C LEU A 18 4.87 -1.04 -3.67
N VAL A 19 4.61 -1.01 -4.97
CA VAL A 19 4.31 0.23 -5.67
C VAL A 19 2.80 0.29 -5.91
N ILE A 20 2.19 1.38 -5.46
CA ILE A 20 0.75 1.57 -5.56
C ILE A 20 0.44 2.92 -6.18
N ARG A 21 -0.75 3.05 -6.72
CA ARG A 21 -1.20 4.29 -7.36
C ARG A 21 -2.58 4.65 -6.85
N GLY A 22 -2.76 5.91 -6.46
CA GLY A 22 -4.04 6.43 -6.02
C GLY A 22 -5.10 6.37 -7.13
N THR A 23 -6.29 5.92 -6.78
CA THR A 23 -7.38 5.77 -7.75
C THR A 23 -8.01 7.11 -8.12
N LEU A 24 -7.88 8.11 -7.27
CA LEU A 24 -8.42 9.44 -7.51
C LEU A 24 -7.34 10.44 -7.92
N SER A 25 -6.25 10.49 -7.15
CA SER A 25 -5.18 11.46 -7.40
C SER A 25 -4.23 11.02 -8.51
N GLY A 26 -4.05 9.72 -8.70
CA GLY A 26 -3.05 9.20 -9.60
C GLY A 26 -1.63 9.21 -9.03
N ASP A 27 -1.48 9.59 -7.77
CA ASP A 27 -0.17 9.62 -7.14
C ASP A 27 0.40 8.22 -6.97
N VAL A 28 1.69 8.08 -7.25
CA VAL A 28 2.38 6.80 -7.11
C VAL A 28 3.17 6.82 -5.80
N LEU A 29 2.94 5.80 -4.98
CA LEU A 29 3.63 5.64 -3.70
C LEU A 29 4.38 4.33 -3.69
N THR A 30 5.53 4.33 -3.01
CA THR A 30 6.31 3.12 -2.78
C THR A 30 6.31 2.82 -1.29
N ILE A 31 5.82 1.65 -0.93
CA ILE A 31 5.80 1.20 0.45
C ILE A 31 6.92 0.18 0.62
N ILE A 32 7.85 0.48 1.53
CA ILE A 32 8.96 -0.42 1.83
C ILE A 32 8.48 -1.46 2.85
N ASN A 33 8.79 -2.72 2.58
CA ASN A 33 8.45 -3.80 3.50
C ASN A 33 9.22 -3.63 4.81
N PRO A 34 8.53 -3.42 5.95
CA PRO A 34 9.21 -3.26 7.24
C PRO A 34 9.74 -4.58 7.80
N GLU A 35 9.34 -5.70 7.23
CA GLU A 35 9.71 -7.02 7.69
C GLU A 35 10.45 -7.77 6.58
N PRO A 36 11.78 -7.54 6.41
CA PRO A 36 12.53 -8.16 5.32
C PRO A 36 12.53 -9.69 5.36
N GLU A 37 12.27 -10.26 6.54
CA GLU A 37 12.19 -11.72 6.69
C GLU A 37 10.90 -12.31 6.12
N THR A 38 9.91 -11.47 5.87
CA THR A 38 8.62 -11.88 5.32
C THR A 38 8.44 -11.18 3.97
N PRO A 39 8.90 -11.75 2.87
CA PRO A 39 8.79 -11.08 1.57
C PRO A 39 7.34 -10.82 1.18
N LEU A 40 7.12 -9.73 0.49
CA LEU A 40 5.82 -9.45 -0.12
C LEU A 40 5.60 -10.41 -1.27
N THR A 41 4.36 -10.87 -1.43
CA THR A 41 4.02 -11.84 -2.47
C THR A 41 2.90 -11.35 -3.36
N LYS A 42 2.90 -11.82 -4.60
CA LYS A 42 1.82 -11.52 -5.54
C LYS A 42 0.51 -12.16 -5.13
N GLU A 43 0.55 -13.17 -4.27
CA GLU A 43 -0.66 -13.79 -3.76
C GLU A 43 -1.41 -12.85 -2.83
N ASP A 44 -0.66 -12.12 -2.00
CA ASP A 44 -1.23 -11.15 -1.07
C ASP A 44 -1.55 -9.82 -1.76
N TYR A 45 -0.72 -9.43 -2.71
CA TYR A 45 -0.83 -8.13 -3.39
C TYR A 45 -0.76 -8.31 -4.91
N PRO A 46 -1.75 -8.97 -5.52
CA PRO A 46 -1.73 -9.11 -6.98
C PRO A 46 -1.89 -7.74 -7.65
N PRO A 47 -1.22 -7.53 -8.80
CA PRO A 47 -1.40 -6.29 -9.55
C PRO A 47 -2.88 -6.03 -9.83
N GLY A 48 -3.31 -4.79 -9.61
CA GLY A 48 -4.70 -4.40 -9.76
C GLY A 48 -5.54 -4.50 -8.50
N LYS A 49 -5.01 -5.11 -7.44
CA LYS A 49 -5.74 -5.19 -6.17
C LYS A 49 -5.91 -3.79 -5.58
N LEU A 50 -7.09 -3.53 -5.03
CA LEU A 50 -7.35 -2.28 -4.33
C LEU A 50 -7.02 -2.44 -2.85
N ILE A 51 -6.30 -1.47 -2.31
CA ILE A 51 -5.95 -1.43 -0.89
C ILE A 51 -6.23 -0.03 -0.36
N ALA A 52 -6.45 0.07 0.94
CA ALA A 52 -6.59 1.35 1.63
C ALA A 52 -5.45 1.50 2.62
N LEU A 53 -4.91 2.72 2.72
CA LEU A 53 -3.88 3.01 3.71
C LEU A 53 -4.55 3.40 5.02
N SER A 54 -3.92 3.00 6.13
CA SER A 54 -4.41 3.36 7.47
C SER A 54 -3.62 4.55 8.00
N ASP A 55 -4.34 5.56 8.48
CA ASP A 55 -3.70 6.72 9.10
C ASP A 55 -3.21 6.32 10.50
N PRO A 56 -1.89 6.34 10.74
CA PRO A 56 -1.36 5.95 12.05
C PRO A 56 -1.85 6.83 13.18
N SER A 57 -2.17 8.09 12.90
CA SER A 57 -2.65 9.00 13.94
C SER A 57 -4.07 8.69 14.39
N GLN A 58 -4.79 7.88 13.63
CA GLN A 58 -6.16 7.48 13.95
C GLN A 58 -6.24 6.06 14.49
N THR A 59 -5.10 5.42 14.66
CA THR A 59 -5.07 4.06 15.21
C THR A 59 -5.52 4.09 16.66
N PRO A 60 -6.49 3.24 17.04
CA PRO A 60 -6.95 3.22 18.44
C PRO A 60 -5.83 2.85 19.38
N LEU A 61 -5.80 3.51 20.51
CA LEU A 61 -4.88 3.16 21.60
C LEU A 61 -5.53 2.09 22.44
N ASN A 62 -4.86 0.98 22.56
CA ASN A 62 -5.35 -0.15 23.38
C ASN A 62 -4.46 -0.35 24.58
#